data_61b7bb072530d82ccd0783798fda282c
#
_entry.id   61b7bb072530d82ccd0783798fda282c
#
_cell.length_a   1.000
_cell.length_b   1.000
_cell.length_c   1.000
_cell.angle_alpha   90.00
_cell.angle_beta   90.00
_cell.angle_gamma   90.00
#
_symmetry.space_group_name_H-M   'P 1'
#
loop_
_entity.id
_entity.type
_entity.pdbx_description
1 polymer ?
#
loop_
_entity_poly.entity_id
_entity_poly.type
_entity_poly.pdbx_seq_one_letter_code
_entity_poly.pdbx_strand_id
1 'polypeptide(L)'
;MLGTNDLLEGAKAGEVARRMEVLLTGCTLPITLLVSPPPMKRGAWVPDDGLVEASRELSEQYKALAERLGLRYADAGEWHIDLTFDGLHFTEEGHMHFAEGLASCLGRIYT
;
A
#
# COMPACT_ATOMS: atom_id res chain seq x y z
N MET A 1 5.45 -3.67 0.63
CA MET A 1 4.08 -3.21 0.33
C MET A 1 3.13 -4.40 0.45
N LEU A 2 2.37 -4.45 1.51
CA LEU A 2 1.44 -5.56 1.82
C LEU A 2 0.14 -4.99 2.39
N GLY A 3 -0.92 -5.78 2.40
CA GLY A 3 -2.16 -5.45 3.09
C GLY A 3 -3.43 -5.62 2.27
N THR A 4 -3.35 -5.55 0.95
CA THR A 4 -4.54 -5.65 0.08
C THR A 4 -5.28 -6.97 0.29
N ASN A 5 -4.56 -8.10 0.32
CA ASN A 5 -5.20 -9.40 0.53
C ASN A 5 -5.89 -9.52 1.89
N ASP A 6 -5.30 -8.93 2.93
CA ASP A 6 -5.90 -8.94 4.26
C ASP A 6 -7.26 -8.22 4.25
N LEU A 7 -7.37 -7.09 3.53
CA LEU A 7 -8.62 -6.38 3.39
C LEU A 7 -9.65 -7.20 2.63
N LEU A 8 -9.23 -7.89 1.57
CA LEU A 8 -10.12 -8.76 0.79
C LEU A 8 -10.66 -9.93 1.63
N GLU A 9 -9.90 -10.38 2.60
CA GLU A 9 -10.30 -11.43 3.54
C GLU A 9 -11.17 -10.92 4.70
N GLY A 10 -11.46 -9.62 4.74
CA GLY A 10 -12.37 -9.04 5.70
C GLY A 10 -11.73 -8.30 6.87
N ALA A 11 -10.40 -8.19 6.92
CA ALA A 11 -9.74 -7.44 7.98
C ALA A 11 -9.99 -5.94 7.80
N LYS A 12 -10.07 -5.21 8.92
CA LYS A 12 -10.18 -3.75 8.91
C LYS A 12 -8.80 -3.12 8.73
N ALA A 13 -8.77 -1.90 8.18
CA ALA A 13 -7.52 -1.19 7.93
C ALA A 13 -6.64 -1.07 9.18
N GLY A 14 -7.23 -0.77 10.33
CA GLY A 14 -6.49 -0.69 11.60
C GLY A 14 -5.87 -2.02 12.03
N GLU A 15 -6.56 -3.15 11.77
CA GLU A 15 -6.01 -4.47 12.06
C GLU A 15 -4.83 -4.79 11.14
N VAL A 16 -4.95 -4.45 9.86
CA VAL A 16 -3.87 -4.66 8.89
C VAL A 16 -2.65 -3.83 9.29
N ALA A 17 -2.84 -2.59 9.70
CA ALA A 17 -1.76 -1.74 10.17
C ALA A 17 -1.06 -2.32 11.41
N ARG A 18 -1.82 -2.91 12.34
CA ARG A 18 -1.23 -3.58 13.52
C ARG A 18 -0.40 -4.79 13.13
N ARG A 19 -0.86 -5.58 12.15
CA ARG A 19 -0.09 -6.72 11.62
C ARG A 19 1.20 -6.24 10.95
N MET A 20 1.14 -5.13 10.22
CA MET A 20 2.32 -4.52 9.62
C MET A 20 3.30 -4.04 10.69
N GLU A 21 2.81 -3.44 11.76
CA GLU A 21 3.66 -3.00 12.88
C GLU A 21 4.42 -4.18 13.50
N VAL A 22 3.73 -5.30 13.73
CA VAL A 22 4.36 -6.52 14.26
C VAL A 22 5.46 -7.00 13.32
N LEU A 23 5.19 -7.02 12.01
CA LEU A 23 6.16 -7.42 11.01
C LEU A 23 7.39 -6.51 11.01
N LEU A 24 7.18 -5.20 11.01
CA LEU A 24 8.26 -4.22 10.95
C LEU A 24 9.11 -4.22 12.22
N THR A 25 8.49 -4.33 13.38
CA THR A 25 9.21 -4.32 14.66
C THR A 25 9.92 -5.63 14.94
N GLY A 26 9.43 -6.75 14.38
CA GLY A 26 10.07 -8.05 14.50
C GLY A 26 11.14 -8.33 13.44
N CYS A 27 11.27 -7.45 12.45
CA CYS A 27 12.26 -7.64 11.38
C CYS A 27 13.66 -7.27 11.86
N THR A 28 14.64 -8.15 11.60
CA THR A 28 16.04 -7.90 11.97
C THR A 28 16.80 -7.15 10.90
N LEU A 29 16.25 -7.01 9.70
CA LEU A 29 16.87 -6.27 8.61
C LEU A 29 16.46 -4.79 8.68
N PRO A 30 17.33 -3.87 8.24
CA PRO A 30 16.96 -2.45 8.21
C PRO A 30 15.80 -2.22 7.28
N ILE A 31 14.76 -1.52 7.76
CA ILE A 31 13.61 -1.12 6.95
C ILE A 31 13.77 0.36 6.63
N THR A 32 13.77 0.69 5.36
CA THR A 32 13.98 2.06 4.88
C THR A 32 12.68 2.75 4.49
N LEU A 33 11.76 2.02 3.85
CA LEU A 33 10.59 2.60 3.22
C LEU A 33 9.37 1.70 3.44
N LEU A 34 8.30 2.27 3.96
CA LEU A 34 6.98 1.64 4.00
C LEU A 34 6.14 2.20 2.85
N VAL A 35 5.67 1.33 1.98
CA VAL A 35 4.84 1.71 0.83
C VAL A 35 3.43 1.20 1.06
N SER A 36 2.43 2.08 1.04
CA SER A 36 1.03 1.64 1.04
C SER A 36 0.61 1.28 -0.38
N PRO A 37 -0.20 0.21 -0.53
CA PRO A 37 -0.70 -0.16 -1.86
C PRO A 37 -1.65 0.91 -2.42
N PRO A 38 -1.79 0.98 -3.75
CA PRO A 38 -2.80 1.88 -4.31
C PRO A 38 -4.20 1.43 -3.90
N PRO A 39 -5.14 2.36 -3.72
CA PRO A 39 -6.50 1.99 -3.36
C PRO A 39 -7.14 1.07 -4.40
N MET A 40 -7.96 0.14 -3.94
CA MET A 40 -8.79 -0.69 -4.82
C MET A 40 -9.84 0.16 -5.51
N LYS A 41 -10.31 -0.33 -6.66
CA LYS A 41 -11.46 0.24 -7.38
C LYS A 41 -12.55 -0.81 -7.47
N ARG A 42 -13.80 -0.37 -7.63
CA ARG A 42 -14.88 -1.30 -7.92
C ARG A 42 -14.53 -2.08 -9.18
N GLY A 43 -14.71 -3.39 -9.15
CA GLY A 43 -14.40 -4.29 -10.25
C GLY A 43 -14.84 -5.71 -9.94
N ALA A 44 -14.45 -6.65 -10.77
CA ALA A 44 -14.90 -8.04 -10.65
C ALA A 44 -14.55 -8.69 -9.29
N TRP A 45 -13.43 -8.28 -8.69
CA TRP A 45 -12.97 -8.82 -7.40
C TRP A 45 -13.20 -7.85 -6.24
N VAL A 46 -13.74 -6.67 -6.51
CA VAL A 46 -14.02 -5.64 -5.50
C VAL A 46 -15.50 -5.26 -5.63
N PRO A 47 -16.39 -6.04 -5.01
CA PRO A 47 -17.83 -5.92 -5.25
C PRO A 47 -18.51 -4.76 -4.53
N ASP A 48 -17.87 -4.13 -3.56
CA ASP A 48 -18.51 -3.07 -2.78
C ASP A 48 -17.59 -1.90 -2.47
N ASP A 49 -18.20 -0.77 -2.12
CA ASP A 49 -17.47 0.45 -1.79
C ASP A 49 -16.75 0.36 -0.43
N GLY A 50 -17.17 -0.54 0.43
CA GLY A 50 -16.53 -0.75 1.72
C GLY A 50 -15.07 -1.18 1.59
N LEU A 51 -14.78 -2.06 0.62
CA LEU A 51 -13.41 -2.47 0.32
C LEU A 51 -12.58 -1.31 -0.24
N VAL A 52 -13.18 -0.49 -1.10
CA VAL A 52 -12.51 0.69 -1.66
C VAL A 52 -12.13 1.66 -0.53
N GLU A 53 -13.08 1.97 0.36
CA GLU A 53 -12.84 2.86 1.48
C GLU A 53 -11.82 2.29 2.46
N ALA A 54 -11.88 0.97 2.75
CA ALA A 54 -10.89 0.33 3.60
C ALA A 54 -9.47 0.43 3.03
N SER A 55 -9.33 0.32 1.71
CA SER A 55 -8.02 0.43 1.07
C SER A 55 -7.49 1.88 1.13
N ARG A 56 -8.36 2.88 1.06
CA ARG A 56 -7.97 4.28 1.25
C ARG A 56 -7.55 4.55 2.70
N GLU A 57 -8.32 4.03 3.65
CA GLU A 57 -8.01 4.15 5.07
C GLU A 57 -6.68 3.48 5.41
N LEU A 58 -6.34 2.39 4.74
CA LEU A 58 -5.07 1.71 4.95
C LEU A 58 -3.87 2.62 4.68
N SER A 59 -3.93 3.46 3.65
CA SER A 59 -2.86 4.42 3.36
C SER A 59 -2.66 5.40 4.52
N GLU A 60 -3.74 5.89 5.10
CA GLU A 60 -3.67 6.79 6.26
C GLU A 60 -3.09 6.09 7.48
N GLN A 61 -3.49 4.85 7.72
CA GLN A 61 -3.00 4.04 8.83
C GLN A 61 -1.50 3.74 8.67
N TYR A 62 -1.06 3.43 7.46
CA TYR A 62 0.36 3.16 7.20
C TYR A 62 1.21 4.42 7.33
N LYS A 63 0.69 5.56 6.90
CA LYS A 63 1.38 6.83 7.07
C LYS A 63 1.63 7.15 8.55
N ALA A 64 0.60 6.99 9.38
CA ALA A 64 0.71 7.19 10.82
C ALA A 64 1.69 6.19 11.44
N LEU A 65 1.68 4.93 11.00
CA LEU A 65 2.59 3.90 11.47
C LEU A 65 4.04 4.25 11.14
N ALA A 66 4.31 4.69 9.91
CA ALA A 66 5.64 5.08 9.48
C ALA A 66 6.17 6.26 10.33
N GLU A 67 5.32 7.24 10.62
CA GLU A 67 5.68 8.37 11.47
C GLU A 67 6.06 7.91 12.88
N ARG A 68 5.28 6.99 13.48
CA ARG A 68 5.56 6.46 14.82
C ARG A 68 6.87 5.68 14.88
N LEU A 69 7.19 4.95 13.82
CA LEU A 69 8.39 4.10 13.77
C LEU A 69 9.61 4.81 13.20
N GLY A 70 9.49 6.06 12.77
CA GLY A 70 10.58 6.80 12.17
C GLY A 70 10.99 6.31 10.80
N LEU A 71 10.08 5.71 10.05
CA LEU A 71 10.32 5.19 8.70
C LEU A 71 9.91 6.22 7.65
N ARG A 72 10.54 6.15 6.49
CA ARG A 72 10.07 6.87 5.32
C ARG A 72 8.81 6.22 4.79
N TYR A 73 7.93 7.02 4.21
CA TYR A 73 6.64 6.57 3.73
C TYR A 73 6.40 7.00 2.29
N ALA A 74 5.77 6.14 1.51
CA ALA A 74 5.29 6.47 0.18
C ALA A 74 3.92 5.85 -0.05
N ASP A 75 3.04 6.60 -0.71
CA ASP A 75 1.71 6.14 -1.07
C ASP A 75 1.66 5.84 -2.58
N ALA A 76 1.58 4.58 -2.93
CA ALA A 76 1.49 4.17 -4.33
C ALA A 76 0.19 4.68 -4.99
N GLY A 77 -0.80 5.09 -4.20
CA GLY A 77 -2.01 5.73 -4.72
C GLY A 77 -1.75 7.04 -5.45
N GLU A 78 -0.60 7.68 -5.18
CA GLU A 78 -0.20 8.92 -5.85
C GLU A 78 0.54 8.69 -7.17
N TRP A 79 0.82 7.44 -7.53
CA TRP A 79 1.65 7.11 -8.71
C TRP A 79 0.84 6.83 -9.97
N HIS A 80 -0.46 7.10 -9.96
CA HIS A 80 -1.36 6.89 -11.10
C HIS A 80 -1.33 5.45 -11.62
N ILE A 81 -1.44 4.49 -10.70
CA ILE A 81 -1.41 3.08 -11.04
C ILE A 81 -2.73 2.68 -11.69
N ASP A 82 -2.67 2.26 -12.94
CA ASP A 82 -3.83 1.75 -13.65
C ASP A 82 -4.12 0.31 -13.23
N LEU A 83 -5.39 0.03 -12.91
CA LEU A 83 -5.83 -1.29 -12.46
C LEU A 83 -6.62 -1.98 -13.56
N THR A 84 -6.56 -3.32 -13.57
CA THR A 84 -7.33 -4.13 -14.51
C THR A 84 -8.82 -4.13 -14.13
N PHE A 85 -9.63 -4.81 -14.92
CA PHE A 85 -11.08 -4.92 -14.72
C PHE A 85 -11.48 -5.50 -13.35
N ASP A 86 -10.58 -6.21 -12.69
CA ASP A 86 -10.88 -6.80 -11.38
C ASP A 86 -10.84 -5.77 -10.23
N GLY A 87 -10.30 -4.58 -10.48
CA GLY A 87 -10.24 -3.48 -9.50
C GLY A 87 -9.03 -3.54 -8.58
N LEU A 88 -8.08 -4.43 -8.81
CA LEU A 88 -7.04 -4.73 -7.85
C LEU A 88 -5.66 -5.02 -8.47
N HIS A 89 -5.58 -5.79 -9.56
CA HIS A 89 -4.30 -6.07 -10.21
C HIS A 89 -3.87 -4.92 -11.12
N PHE A 90 -2.56 -4.73 -11.24
CA PHE A 90 -2.01 -3.66 -12.09
C PHE A 90 -2.04 -4.08 -13.56
N THR A 91 -2.33 -3.13 -14.45
CA THR A 91 -2.07 -3.31 -15.88
C THR A 91 -0.56 -3.22 -16.14
N GLU A 92 -0.11 -3.52 -17.37
CA GLU A 92 1.31 -3.32 -17.73
C GLU A 92 1.75 -1.88 -17.49
N GLU A 93 0.91 -0.91 -17.90
CA GLU A 93 1.17 0.50 -17.66
C GLU A 93 1.20 0.83 -16.17
N GLY A 94 0.31 0.22 -15.38
CA GLY A 94 0.30 0.34 -13.93
C GLY A 94 1.60 -0.14 -13.31
N HIS A 95 2.13 -1.28 -13.77
CA HIS A 95 3.43 -1.77 -13.29
C HIS A 95 4.57 -0.82 -13.63
N MET A 96 4.54 -0.20 -14.80
CA MET A 96 5.55 0.80 -15.18
C MET A 96 5.49 2.03 -14.28
N HIS A 97 4.29 2.55 -14.01
CA HIS A 97 4.10 3.67 -13.11
C HIS A 97 4.54 3.35 -11.69
N PHE A 98 4.27 2.12 -11.22
CA PHE A 98 4.75 1.67 -9.92
C PHE A 98 6.28 1.67 -9.87
N ALA A 99 6.92 1.10 -10.87
CA ALA A 99 8.38 1.05 -10.94
C ALA A 99 9.00 2.46 -10.94
N GLU A 100 8.43 3.36 -11.73
CA GLU A 100 8.89 4.75 -11.79
C GLU A 100 8.72 5.47 -10.45
N GLY A 101 7.57 5.31 -9.82
CA GLY A 101 7.29 5.91 -8.50
C GLY A 101 8.24 5.39 -7.43
N LEU A 102 8.44 4.08 -7.39
CA LEU A 102 9.34 3.46 -6.42
C LEU A 102 10.80 3.89 -6.67
N ALA A 103 11.25 3.88 -7.91
CA ALA A 103 12.60 4.31 -8.27
C ALA A 103 12.84 5.76 -7.87
N SER A 104 11.87 6.64 -8.10
CA SER A 104 11.96 8.04 -7.70
C SER A 104 12.10 8.18 -6.17
N CYS A 105 11.30 7.44 -5.40
CA CYS A 105 11.40 7.46 -3.94
C CYS A 105 12.75 6.95 -3.45
N LEU A 106 13.24 5.84 -4.00
CA LEU A 106 14.53 5.27 -3.62
C LEU A 106 15.68 6.19 -4.01
N GLY A 107 15.60 6.85 -5.16
CA GLY A 107 16.59 7.83 -5.58
C GLY A 107 16.72 8.99 -4.60
N ARG A 108 15.60 9.49 -4.06
CA ARG A 108 15.62 10.55 -3.05
C ARG A 108 16.21 10.09 -1.72
N ILE A 109 16.03 8.81 -1.37
CA ILE A 109 16.55 8.26 -0.11
C ILE A 109 18.07 8.05 -0.18
N TYR A 110 18.58 7.60 -1.32
CA TYR A 110 19.96 7.16 -1.48
C TYR A 110 20.87 8.14 -2.24
N THR A 111 20.37 9.33 -2.53
CA THR A 111 21.20 10.41 -3.07
C THR A 111 21.65 11.35 -1.96
#